data_6bc98c7ef6e09edf61c60997b777e841
#
_entry.id   6bc98c7ef6e09edf61c60997b777e841
#
_cell.length_a   1.000
_cell.length_b   1.000
_cell.length_c   1.000
_cell.angle_alpha   90.00
_cell.angle_beta   90.00
_cell.angle_gamma   90.00
#
_symmetry.space_group_name_H-M   'P 1'
#
loop_
_entity.id
_entity.type
_entity.pdbx_description
1 polymer ?
#
loop_
_entity_poly.entity_id
_entity_poly.type
_entity_poly.pdbx_seq_one_letter_code
_entity_poly.pdbx_strand_id
1 'polypeptide(L)'
;GRLMKDDNMKKLISILIGIASVVGVQAQDMKALFVSMPDSIAPLLTKVNREDCIDFLASNMKAEVKNRFGQPTELKKLTDDYLYLQTTSKSSMEMKLLPLNDSVKIVCMVNTVCASACDSEIRFFSTQWQELPKQDYMKLPSVEAFYLPVDSLKEDFLLLREKADMELLKATLSPDSAVLSIAYTTPDYLAKSEREKLAVYIKKEPIVYEWVRGRFIERK
;
A
#
# COMPACT_ATOMS: atom_id res chain seq x y z
N GLY A 1 -18.71 41.79 -51.35
CA GLY A 1 -17.71 42.02 -50.27
C GLY A 1 -18.09 41.46 -48.85
N ARG A 2 -19.37 41.30 -48.58
CA ARG A 2 -19.86 40.87 -47.24
C ARG A 2 -19.90 39.35 -47.06
N LEU A 3 -20.19 38.61 -48.12
CA LEU A 3 -20.28 37.14 -48.10
C LEU A 3 -18.91 36.41 -47.99
N MET A 4 -17.84 37.01 -48.54
CA MET A 4 -16.49 36.46 -48.44
C MET A 4 -15.83 36.65 -47.06
N LYS A 5 -16.33 37.65 -46.28
CA LYS A 5 -15.82 37.92 -44.95
C LYS A 5 -16.36 36.92 -43.89
N ASP A 6 -17.60 36.44 -44.11
CA ASP A 6 -18.24 35.48 -43.23
C ASP A 6 -17.68 34.04 -43.36
N ASP A 7 -17.27 33.68 -44.61
CA ASP A 7 -16.67 32.35 -44.82
C ASP A 7 -15.26 32.22 -44.25
N ASN A 8 -14.48 33.28 -44.26
CA ASN A 8 -13.15 33.30 -43.64
C ASN A 8 -13.25 33.30 -42.09
N MET A 9 -14.27 33.96 -41.57
CA MET A 9 -14.50 33.97 -40.10
C MET A 9 -15.00 32.62 -39.61
N LYS A 10 -15.85 31.94 -40.39
CA LYS A 10 -16.29 30.57 -40.09
C LYS A 10 -15.15 29.52 -40.14
N LYS A 11 -14.23 29.70 -41.11
CA LYS A 11 -13.02 28.88 -41.24
C LYS A 11 -12.03 29.14 -40.08
N LEU A 12 -11.89 30.38 -39.63
CA LEU A 12 -11.07 30.73 -38.46
C LEU A 12 -11.66 30.20 -37.16
N ILE A 13 -12.98 30.23 -37.01
CA ILE A 13 -13.65 29.65 -35.82
C ILE A 13 -13.57 28.11 -35.82
N SER A 14 -13.63 27.47 -37.00
CA SER A 14 -13.45 26.01 -37.11
C SER A 14 -12.02 25.55 -36.82
N ILE A 15 -11.01 26.40 -37.07
CA ILE A 15 -9.62 26.10 -36.74
C ILE A 15 -9.33 26.31 -35.23
N LEU A 16 -10.04 27.23 -34.57
CA LEU A 16 -9.88 27.46 -33.13
C LEU A 16 -10.55 26.37 -32.24
N ILE A 17 -11.53 25.66 -32.79
CA ILE A 17 -12.18 24.53 -32.06
C ILE A 17 -11.37 23.24 -32.20
N GLY A 18 -10.41 23.17 -33.14
CA GLY A 18 -9.56 22.00 -33.37
C GLY A 18 -8.34 21.86 -32.44
N ILE A 19 -8.05 22.88 -31.59
CA ILE A 19 -7.07 22.78 -30.53
C ILE A 19 -7.81 22.46 -29.22
N ALA A 20 -8.63 21.44 -29.25
CA ALA A 20 -8.94 20.71 -28.06
C ALA A 20 -7.59 20.11 -27.58
N SER A 21 -6.98 20.76 -26.60
CA SER A 21 -5.83 20.29 -25.88
C SER A 21 -6.07 18.81 -25.57
N VAL A 22 -5.37 17.94 -26.28
CA VAL A 22 -5.06 16.61 -25.76
C VAL A 22 -4.21 16.91 -24.52
N VAL A 23 -4.88 17.22 -23.42
CA VAL A 23 -4.29 17.07 -22.10
C VAL A 23 -4.03 15.58 -22.02
N GLY A 24 -2.84 15.18 -22.41
CA GLY A 24 -2.38 13.82 -22.20
C GLY A 24 -2.60 13.54 -20.72
N VAL A 25 -3.56 12.71 -20.43
CA VAL A 25 -3.69 12.12 -19.08
C VAL A 25 -2.39 11.33 -18.95
N GLN A 26 -1.35 11.99 -18.41
CA GLN A 26 -0.16 11.27 -17.99
C GLN A 26 -0.63 10.27 -16.95
N ALA A 27 -0.51 8.99 -17.28
CA ALA A 27 -0.73 7.93 -16.31
C ALA A 27 0.18 8.24 -15.12
N GLN A 28 -0.43 8.49 -13.94
CA GLN A 28 0.33 8.75 -12.74
C GLN A 28 1.07 7.46 -12.36
N ASP A 29 2.40 7.54 -12.30
CA ASP A 29 3.25 6.49 -11.76
C ASP A 29 3.42 6.64 -10.25
N MET A 30 4.04 5.66 -9.61
CA MET A 30 4.26 5.66 -8.17
C MET A 30 5.11 6.85 -7.72
N LYS A 31 6.07 7.28 -8.53
CA LYS A 31 6.90 8.47 -8.27
C LYS A 31 6.05 9.73 -8.13
N ALA A 32 5.19 10.00 -9.09
CA ALA A 32 4.29 11.15 -9.07
C ALA A 32 3.31 11.09 -7.90
N LEU A 33 2.79 9.91 -7.59
CA LEU A 33 1.90 9.67 -6.46
C LEU A 33 2.60 9.93 -5.11
N PHE A 34 3.84 9.51 -4.96
CA PHE A 34 4.62 9.75 -3.75
C PHE A 34 4.87 11.25 -3.51
N VAL A 35 5.22 11.98 -4.54
CA VAL A 35 5.43 13.45 -4.45
C VAL A 35 4.14 14.19 -4.14
N SER A 36 3.03 13.81 -4.78
CA SER A 36 1.73 14.48 -4.62
C SER A 36 0.97 14.08 -3.34
N MET A 37 1.48 13.12 -2.58
CA MET A 37 0.82 12.63 -1.37
C MET A 37 0.61 13.78 -0.37
N PRO A 38 -0.62 13.96 0.16
CA PRO A 38 -0.87 14.93 1.21
C PRO A 38 -0.07 14.64 2.49
N ASP A 39 0.39 15.68 3.17
CA ASP A 39 1.12 15.55 4.44
C ASP A 39 0.27 14.88 5.54
N SER A 40 -1.05 14.97 5.45
CA SER A 40 -1.97 14.28 6.36
C SER A 40 -1.91 12.75 6.27
N ILE A 41 -1.51 12.22 5.10
CA ILE A 41 -1.35 10.77 4.85
C ILE A 41 0.07 10.32 5.20
N ALA A 42 1.07 11.16 4.93
CA ALA A 42 2.48 10.88 5.23
C ALA A 42 3.10 11.99 6.10
N PRO A 43 2.73 12.09 7.38
CA PRO A 43 3.07 13.23 8.23
C PRO A 43 4.56 13.33 8.57
N LEU A 44 5.35 12.27 8.40
CA LEU A 44 6.77 12.26 8.74
C LEU A 44 7.64 12.98 7.73
N LEU A 45 7.25 13.05 6.47
CA LEU A 45 8.01 13.66 5.39
C LEU A 45 7.28 14.88 4.82
N THR A 46 8.03 15.96 4.59
CA THR A 46 7.57 17.07 3.75
C THR A 46 7.61 16.66 2.28
N LYS A 47 6.94 17.43 1.41
CA LYS A 47 7.05 17.23 -0.04
C LYS A 47 8.50 17.32 -0.51
N VAL A 48 9.28 18.28 0.00
CA VAL A 48 10.71 18.43 -0.33
C VAL A 48 11.50 17.18 0.07
N ASN A 49 11.27 16.64 1.27
CA ASN A 49 11.92 15.39 1.68
C ASN A 49 11.58 14.20 0.74
N ARG A 50 10.35 14.13 0.26
CA ARG A 50 9.95 13.08 -0.71
C ARG A 50 10.63 13.26 -2.06
N GLU A 51 10.75 14.49 -2.54
CA GLU A 51 11.49 14.83 -3.76
C GLU A 51 12.98 14.49 -3.62
N ASP A 52 13.60 14.86 -2.50
CA ASP A 52 15.00 14.54 -2.20
C ASP A 52 15.26 13.01 -2.19
N CYS A 53 14.38 12.22 -1.59
CA CYS A 53 14.46 10.76 -1.61
C CYS A 53 14.50 10.21 -3.04
N ILE A 54 13.63 10.74 -3.92
CA ILE A 54 13.56 10.33 -5.31
C ILE A 54 14.86 10.69 -6.05
N ASP A 55 15.36 11.90 -5.86
CA ASP A 55 16.58 12.38 -6.51
C ASP A 55 17.81 11.58 -6.06
N PHE A 56 17.91 11.25 -4.78
CA PHE A 56 19.00 10.41 -4.25
C PHE A 56 18.94 8.99 -4.85
N LEU A 57 17.77 8.40 -4.91
CA LEU A 57 17.60 7.07 -5.48
C LEU A 57 17.95 7.04 -6.97
N ALA A 58 17.52 8.05 -7.73
CA ALA A 58 17.83 8.20 -9.15
C ALA A 58 19.33 8.39 -9.41
N SER A 59 20.07 8.95 -8.43
CA SER A 59 21.51 9.16 -8.47
C SER A 59 22.32 7.97 -7.91
N ASN A 60 21.68 6.83 -7.66
CA ASN A 60 22.26 5.65 -7.01
C ASN A 60 22.87 5.95 -5.62
N MET A 61 22.33 6.93 -4.94
CA MET A 61 22.68 7.28 -3.57
C MET A 61 21.69 6.64 -2.59
N LYS A 62 22.12 6.46 -1.34
CA LYS A 62 21.20 6.09 -0.26
C LYS A 62 20.15 7.17 -0.12
N ALA A 63 18.88 6.81 -0.34
CA ALA A 63 17.77 7.74 -0.31
C ALA A 63 17.24 7.94 1.12
N GLU A 64 18.09 8.46 1.98
CA GLU A 64 17.81 8.74 3.40
C GLU A 64 17.72 10.24 3.65
N VAL A 65 16.67 10.65 4.34
CA VAL A 65 16.44 12.03 4.78
C VAL A 65 16.10 12.04 6.27
N LYS A 66 16.28 13.19 6.93
CA LYS A 66 15.75 13.41 8.27
C LYS A 66 14.27 13.77 8.17
N ASN A 67 13.43 13.00 8.85
CA ASN A 67 12.01 13.27 8.94
C ASN A 67 11.70 14.45 9.88
N ARG A 68 10.41 14.80 10.04
CA ARG A 68 9.98 15.93 10.88
C ARG A 68 10.39 15.82 12.36
N PHE A 69 10.72 14.61 12.83
CA PHE A 69 11.22 14.37 14.18
C PHE A 69 12.74 14.27 14.25
N GLY A 70 13.44 14.60 13.17
CA GLY A 70 14.91 14.53 13.11
C GLY A 70 15.49 13.12 13.05
N GLN A 71 14.65 12.10 12.80
CA GLN A 71 15.07 10.71 12.66
C GLN A 71 15.18 10.29 11.19
N PRO A 72 16.00 9.29 10.86
CA PRO A 72 16.16 8.87 9.48
C PRO A 72 14.92 8.17 8.94
N THR A 73 14.54 8.52 7.72
CA THR A 73 13.57 7.83 6.87
C THR A 73 14.24 7.52 5.54
N GLU A 74 14.10 6.30 5.05
CA GLU A 74 14.77 5.85 3.83
C GLU A 74 13.79 5.29 2.80
N LEU A 75 13.84 5.84 1.58
CA LEU A 75 13.19 5.24 0.41
C LEU A 75 14.08 4.10 -0.11
N LYS A 76 13.66 2.85 0.13
CA LYS A 76 14.46 1.66 -0.19
C LYS A 76 14.19 1.10 -1.57
N LYS A 77 12.97 1.25 -2.08
CA LYS A 77 12.58 0.76 -3.41
C LYS A 77 11.50 1.64 -4.02
N LEU A 78 11.66 1.93 -5.29
CA LEU A 78 10.69 2.64 -6.12
C LEU A 78 10.71 2.05 -7.52
N THR A 79 9.55 1.58 -7.97
CA THR A 79 9.29 1.18 -9.35
C THR A 79 8.10 1.97 -9.88
N ASP A 80 7.68 1.73 -11.12
CA ASP A 80 6.52 2.43 -11.69
C ASP A 80 5.22 2.19 -10.90
N ASP A 81 5.10 1.04 -10.24
CA ASP A 81 3.89 0.63 -9.54
C ASP A 81 4.08 0.24 -8.07
N TYR A 82 5.29 0.33 -7.53
CA TYR A 82 5.61 -0.08 -6.16
C TYR A 82 6.55 0.89 -5.45
N LEU A 83 6.34 1.06 -4.15
CA LEU A 83 7.21 1.83 -3.27
C LEU A 83 7.39 1.13 -1.93
N TYR A 84 8.62 1.11 -1.42
CA TYR A 84 8.93 0.73 -0.04
C TYR A 84 9.69 1.87 0.66
N LEU A 85 9.08 2.41 1.71
CA LEU A 85 9.64 3.46 2.55
C LEU A 85 9.85 2.93 3.97
N GLN A 86 11.09 2.91 4.45
CA GLN A 86 11.38 2.67 5.86
C GLN A 86 11.15 3.98 6.62
N THR A 87 9.99 4.13 7.24
CA THR A 87 9.55 5.38 7.86
C THR A 87 10.29 5.69 9.15
N THR A 88 10.48 4.67 10.00
CA THR A 88 11.34 4.71 11.20
C THR A 88 12.09 3.40 11.33
N SER A 89 12.93 3.24 12.36
CA SER A 89 13.58 1.95 12.62
C SER A 89 12.62 0.80 12.91
N LYS A 90 11.36 1.09 13.25
CA LYS A 90 10.32 0.13 13.63
C LYS A 90 9.06 0.21 12.78
N SER A 91 9.03 1.03 11.76
CA SER A 91 7.85 1.19 10.91
C SER A 91 8.20 1.35 9.45
N SER A 92 7.28 0.93 8.59
CA SER A 92 7.43 1.00 7.14
C SER A 92 6.11 1.36 6.48
N MET A 93 6.21 1.88 5.26
CA MET A 93 5.10 2.09 4.35
C MET A 93 5.41 1.41 3.03
N GLU A 94 4.50 0.57 2.57
CA GLU A 94 4.49 0.06 1.21
C GLU A 94 3.30 0.61 0.45
N MET A 95 3.48 0.85 -0.84
CA MET A 95 2.38 1.19 -1.75
C MET A 95 2.47 0.37 -3.03
N LYS A 96 1.32 -0.04 -3.53
CA LYS A 96 1.17 -0.71 -4.82
C LYS A 96 0.08 -0.03 -5.61
N LEU A 97 0.38 0.30 -6.87
CA LEU A 97 -0.60 0.81 -7.82
C LEU A 97 -1.28 -0.39 -8.51
N LEU A 98 -2.60 -0.44 -8.42
CA LEU A 98 -3.41 -1.59 -8.86
C LEU A 98 -4.46 -1.16 -9.89
N PRO A 99 -4.66 -1.93 -10.97
CA PRO A 99 -5.70 -1.63 -11.94
C PRO A 99 -7.08 -1.95 -11.38
N LEU A 100 -7.96 -0.96 -11.31
CA LEU A 100 -9.38 -1.17 -10.99
C LEU A 100 -10.14 -1.66 -12.21
N ASN A 101 -9.82 -1.07 -13.36
CA ASN A 101 -10.30 -1.44 -14.69
C ASN A 101 -9.26 -1.00 -15.74
N ASP A 102 -9.60 -1.03 -17.03
CA ASP A 102 -8.68 -0.70 -18.13
C ASP A 102 -8.15 0.74 -18.10
N SER A 103 -8.85 1.67 -17.45
CA SER A 103 -8.54 3.10 -17.45
C SER A 103 -8.28 3.70 -16.06
N VAL A 104 -8.69 3.04 -14.99
CA VAL A 104 -8.59 3.55 -13.61
C VAL A 104 -7.68 2.66 -12.77
N LYS A 105 -6.75 3.30 -12.06
CA LYS A 105 -5.90 2.65 -11.05
C LYS A 105 -6.21 3.20 -9.66
N ILE A 106 -5.93 2.40 -8.65
CA ILE A 106 -6.01 2.79 -7.25
C ILE A 106 -4.72 2.43 -6.53
N VAL A 107 -4.50 3.01 -5.37
CA VAL A 107 -3.33 2.77 -4.53
C VAL A 107 -3.72 1.91 -3.34
N CYS A 108 -3.03 0.80 -3.15
CA CYS A 108 -3.03 0.06 -1.90
C CYS A 108 -1.83 0.50 -1.07
N MET A 109 -2.08 0.96 0.15
CA MET A 109 -1.06 1.39 1.11
C MET A 109 -1.07 0.46 2.32
N VAL A 110 0.10 -0.02 2.69
CA VAL A 110 0.31 -0.85 3.89
C VAL A 110 1.29 -0.13 4.81
N ASN A 111 0.80 0.30 5.97
CA ASN A 111 1.63 0.85 7.03
C ASN A 111 1.84 -0.23 8.10
N THR A 112 3.10 -0.53 8.41
CA THR A 112 3.46 -1.56 9.37
C THR A 112 4.27 -0.97 10.51
N VAL A 113 3.91 -1.33 11.73
CA VAL A 113 4.66 -1.01 12.95
C VAL A 113 5.06 -2.32 13.61
N CYS A 114 6.33 -2.41 14.00
CA CYS A 114 6.89 -3.59 14.66
C CYS A 114 7.47 -3.21 16.03
N ALA A 115 7.17 -4.05 17.01
CA ALA A 115 7.92 -4.16 18.25
C ALA A 115 8.45 -5.60 18.29
N SER A 116 8.03 -6.43 19.25
CA SER A 116 8.28 -7.88 19.19
C SER A 116 7.48 -8.54 18.06
N ALA A 117 6.23 -8.12 17.89
CA ALA A 117 5.35 -8.50 16.80
C ALA A 117 5.09 -7.29 15.88
N CYS A 118 4.63 -7.55 14.66
CA CYS A 118 4.28 -6.53 13.69
C CYS A 118 2.77 -6.46 13.49
N ASP A 119 2.26 -5.25 13.30
CA ASP A 119 0.87 -5.02 12.91
C ASP A 119 0.81 -4.06 11.72
N SER A 120 -0.09 -4.33 10.79
CA SER A 120 -0.25 -3.54 9.56
C SER A 120 -1.64 -2.95 9.44
N GLU A 121 -1.70 -1.71 9.00
CA GLU A 121 -2.91 -1.06 8.52
C GLU A 121 -2.90 -1.06 7.00
N ILE A 122 -4.01 -1.52 6.39
CA ILE A 122 -4.20 -1.53 4.95
C ILE A 122 -5.24 -0.48 4.60
N ARG A 123 -4.86 0.44 3.70
CA ARG A 123 -5.73 1.51 3.22
C ARG A 123 -5.71 1.56 1.70
N PHE A 124 -6.81 1.99 1.10
CA PHE A 124 -6.94 2.18 -0.34
C PHE A 124 -7.25 3.64 -0.66
N PHE A 125 -6.63 4.15 -1.71
CA PHE A 125 -6.83 5.53 -2.17
C PHE A 125 -7.03 5.57 -3.68
N SER A 126 -7.77 6.58 -4.13
CA SER A 126 -7.71 6.98 -5.53
C SER A 126 -6.34 7.59 -5.86
N THR A 127 -6.04 7.76 -7.14
CA THR A 127 -4.82 8.47 -7.57
C THR A 127 -4.84 9.97 -7.27
N GLN A 128 -5.96 10.50 -6.80
CA GLN A 128 -6.10 11.86 -6.26
C GLN A 128 -6.06 11.90 -4.73
N TRP A 129 -5.64 10.81 -4.08
CA TRP A 129 -5.49 10.66 -2.63
C TRP A 129 -6.79 10.78 -1.83
N GLN A 130 -7.92 10.45 -2.44
CA GLN A 130 -9.18 10.25 -1.72
C GLN A 130 -9.20 8.82 -1.18
N GLU A 131 -9.45 8.69 0.13
CA GLU A 131 -9.54 7.37 0.75
C GLU A 131 -10.80 6.64 0.29
N LEU A 132 -10.62 5.35 -0.04
CA LEU A 132 -11.67 4.47 -0.53
C LEU A 132 -12.02 3.43 0.56
N PRO A 133 -13.28 2.97 0.62
CA PRO A 133 -13.70 1.97 1.60
C PRO A 133 -12.95 0.65 1.42
N LYS A 134 -12.20 0.22 2.42
CA LYS A 134 -11.40 -1.01 2.36
C LYS A 134 -12.23 -2.26 2.04
N GLN A 135 -13.43 -2.35 2.58
CA GLN A 135 -14.35 -3.48 2.37
C GLN A 135 -14.74 -3.69 0.90
N ASP A 136 -14.62 -2.67 0.06
CA ASP A 136 -14.90 -2.80 -1.38
C ASP A 136 -13.78 -3.55 -2.12
N TYR A 137 -12.57 -3.63 -1.54
CA TYR A 137 -11.37 -4.15 -2.21
C TYR A 137 -10.80 -5.39 -1.56
N MET A 138 -11.09 -5.67 -0.30
CA MET A 138 -10.66 -6.89 0.36
C MET A 138 -11.47 -7.19 1.63
N LYS A 139 -11.41 -8.44 2.03
CA LYS A 139 -11.85 -8.90 3.34
C LYS A 139 -10.64 -9.46 4.08
N LEU A 140 -10.31 -8.87 5.23
CA LEU A 140 -9.25 -9.38 6.09
C LEU A 140 -9.61 -10.79 6.61
N PRO A 141 -8.62 -11.68 6.75
CA PRO A 141 -8.85 -12.97 7.36
C PRO A 141 -9.15 -12.78 8.85
N SER A 142 -9.96 -13.65 9.41
CA SER A 142 -10.05 -13.77 10.86
C SER A 142 -8.79 -14.48 11.40
N VAL A 143 -8.44 -14.22 12.65
CA VAL A 143 -7.31 -14.89 13.31
C VAL A 143 -7.46 -16.42 13.31
N GLU A 144 -8.69 -16.91 13.38
CA GLU A 144 -8.99 -18.35 13.30
C GLU A 144 -8.49 -19.01 12.01
N ALA A 145 -8.40 -18.25 10.91
CA ALA A 145 -7.89 -18.76 9.64
C ALA A 145 -6.41 -19.19 9.69
N PHE A 146 -5.66 -18.71 10.67
CA PHE A 146 -4.24 -19.05 10.88
C PHE A 146 -4.04 -20.27 11.79
N TYR A 147 -5.08 -20.75 12.44
CA TYR A 147 -4.98 -21.92 13.30
C TYR A 147 -5.34 -23.21 12.57
N LEU A 148 -4.60 -24.26 12.90
CA LEU A 148 -4.95 -25.60 12.47
C LEU A 148 -6.22 -26.08 13.21
N PRO A 149 -7.00 -27.00 12.63
CA PRO A 149 -8.09 -27.62 13.36
C PRO A 149 -7.57 -28.28 14.65
N VAL A 150 -8.10 -27.88 15.80
CA VAL A 150 -7.72 -28.36 17.12
C VAL A 150 -8.98 -28.77 17.89
N ASP A 151 -8.88 -29.82 18.68
CA ASP A 151 -9.90 -30.09 19.68
C ASP A 151 -10.01 -28.88 20.62
N SER A 152 -11.13 -28.18 20.55
CA SER A 152 -11.39 -26.96 21.32
C SER A 152 -11.47 -27.21 22.85
N LEU A 153 -11.43 -28.44 23.28
CA LEU A 153 -11.45 -28.84 24.68
C LEU A 153 -10.04 -29.04 25.27
N LYS A 154 -8.97 -28.89 24.49
CA LYS A 154 -7.60 -28.92 25.01
C LYS A 154 -7.32 -27.70 25.88
N GLU A 155 -7.19 -27.97 27.20
CA GLU A 155 -6.95 -26.90 28.18
C GLU A 155 -5.71 -26.07 27.89
N ASP A 156 -4.59 -26.68 27.52
CA ASP A 156 -3.34 -25.99 27.17
C ASP A 156 -3.53 -25.06 25.97
N PHE A 157 -4.30 -25.47 24.98
CA PHE A 157 -4.59 -24.65 23.82
C PHE A 157 -5.44 -23.43 24.19
N LEU A 158 -6.47 -23.61 25.02
CA LEU A 158 -7.32 -22.50 25.48
C LEU A 158 -6.52 -21.46 26.27
N LEU A 159 -5.65 -21.89 27.16
CA LEU A 159 -4.78 -21.00 27.95
C LEU A 159 -3.80 -20.23 27.05
N LEU A 160 -3.22 -20.88 26.04
CA LEU A 160 -2.33 -20.23 25.09
C LEU A 160 -3.08 -19.20 24.22
N ARG A 161 -4.33 -19.51 23.82
CA ARG A 161 -5.18 -18.57 23.09
C ARG A 161 -5.57 -17.35 23.92
N GLU A 162 -5.82 -17.50 25.20
CA GLU A 162 -6.09 -16.39 26.11
C GLU A 162 -4.87 -15.45 26.22
N LYS A 163 -3.66 -15.99 26.22
CA LYS A 163 -2.43 -15.19 26.22
C LYS A 163 -2.19 -14.50 24.87
N ALA A 164 -2.60 -15.11 23.77
CA ALA A 164 -2.55 -14.54 22.41
C ALA A 164 -3.83 -13.75 22.13
N ASP A 165 -4.14 -12.78 22.97
CA ASP A 165 -5.39 -12.02 22.97
C ASP A 165 -5.44 -10.85 21.95
N MET A 166 -4.30 -10.42 21.45
CA MET A 166 -4.22 -9.40 20.41
C MET A 166 -4.27 -10.02 19.01
N GLU A 167 -4.89 -9.31 18.06
CA GLU A 167 -4.95 -9.70 16.66
C GLU A 167 -3.93 -8.89 15.86
N LEU A 168 -2.68 -9.35 15.83
CA LEU A 168 -1.59 -8.69 15.13
C LEU A 168 -1.32 -9.38 13.79
N LEU A 169 -1.57 -8.66 12.71
CA LEU A 169 -1.44 -9.13 11.34
C LEU A 169 -0.45 -8.26 10.57
N LYS A 170 0.59 -8.88 10.03
CA LYS A 170 1.54 -8.21 9.15
C LYS A 170 1.16 -8.45 7.70
N ALA A 171 0.83 -7.38 6.99
CA ALA A 171 0.60 -7.39 5.55
C ALA A 171 1.87 -6.99 4.79
N THR A 172 2.13 -7.65 3.66
CA THR A 172 3.27 -7.38 2.78
C THR A 172 2.81 -7.39 1.33
N LEU A 173 3.10 -6.31 0.60
CA LEU A 173 2.86 -6.21 -0.83
C LEU A 173 4.04 -6.79 -1.61
N SER A 174 3.77 -7.51 -2.69
CA SER A 174 4.81 -7.94 -3.61
C SER A 174 5.28 -6.77 -4.48
N PRO A 175 6.59 -6.52 -4.60
CA PRO A 175 7.10 -5.53 -5.55
C PRO A 175 6.91 -5.93 -7.01
N ASP A 176 6.85 -7.23 -7.32
CA ASP A 176 6.90 -7.77 -8.67
C ASP A 176 5.54 -8.21 -9.22
N SER A 177 4.53 -8.34 -8.36
CA SER A 177 3.20 -8.80 -8.73
C SER A 177 2.10 -8.14 -7.90
N ALA A 178 0.85 -8.25 -8.35
CA ALA A 178 -0.30 -7.72 -7.64
C ALA A 178 -0.78 -8.71 -6.56
N VAL A 179 0.08 -8.97 -5.59
CA VAL A 179 -0.10 -9.95 -4.52
C VAL A 179 0.13 -9.30 -3.16
N LEU A 180 -0.73 -9.61 -2.21
CA LEU A 180 -0.65 -9.23 -0.81
C LEU A 180 -0.59 -10.49 0.05
N SER A 181 0.37 -10.57 0.96
CA SER A 181 0.49 -11.66 1.93
C SER A 181 0.19 -11.16 3.33
N ILE A 182 -0.54 -11.93 4.12
CA ILE A 182 -0.86 -11.62 5.52
C ILE A 182 -0.35 -12.73 6.42
N ALA A 183 0.50 -12.36 7.37
CA ALA A 183 1.06 -13.25 8.38
C ALA A 183 0.50 -12.92 9.76
N TYR A 184 0.25 -13.94 10.56
CA TYR A 184 -0.16 -13.82 11.96
C TYR A 184 1.08 -13.68 12.86
N THR A 185 1.27 -12.52 13.45
CA THR A 185 2.49 -12.19 14.21
C THR A 185 2.28 -12.15 15.71
N THR A 186 1.05 -12.28 16.18
CA THR A 186 0.71 -12.27 17.62
C THR A 186 1.60 -13.16 18.48
N PRO A 187 1.98 -14.39 18.07
CA PRO A 187 2.88 -15.24 18.86
C PRO A 187 4.24 -14.59 19.16
N ASP A 188 4.70 -13.67 18.33
CA ASP A 188 6.02 -13.05 18.46
C ASP A 188 6.15 -12.14 19.70
N TYR A 189 5.04 -11.71 20.29
CA TYR A 189 5.10 -10.97 21.56
C TYR A 189 4.99 -11.86 22.81
N LEU A 190 4.69 -13.14 22.65
CA LEU A 190 4.62 -14.08 23.73
C LEU A 190 6.03 -14.45 24.24
N ALA A 191 6.12 -14.93 25.48
CA ALA A 191 7.34 -15.54 26.00
C ALA A 191 7.75 -16.74 25.13
N LYS A 192 9.06 -16.98 24.98
CA LYS A 192 9.60 -18.01 24.08
C LYS A 192 8.93 -19.38 24.27
N SER A 193 8.77 -19.83 25.52
CA SER A 193 8.16 -21.13 25.82
C SER A 193 6.70 -21.23 25.38
N GLU A 194 5.94 -20.16 25.53
CA GLU A 194 4.53 -20.09 25.13
C GLU A 194 4.39 -20.03 23.63
N ARG A 195 5.25 -19.27 22.95
CA ARG A 195 5.32 -19.19 21.49
C ARG A 195 5.63 -20.55 20.86
N GLU A 196 6.60 -21.28 21.39
CA GLU A 196 6.96 -22.63 20.92
C GLU A 196 5.81 -23.62 21.09
N LYS A 197 5.10 -23.56 22.23
CA LYS A 197 3.92 -24.40 22.47
C LYS A 197 2.75 -24.05 21.54
N LEU A 198 2.53 -22.76 21.27
CA LEU A 198 1.46 -22.31 20.38
C LEU A 198 1.76 -22.62 18.91
N ALA A 199 3.02 -22.60 18.51
CA ALA A 199 3.46 -22.79 17.12
C ALA A 199 2.95 -24.08 16.49
N VAL A 200 2.75 -25.15 17.27
CA VAL A 200 2.24 -26.45 16.77
C VAL A 200 0.77 -26.39 16.33
N TYR A 201 0.04 -25.36 16.75
CA TYR A 201 -1.36 -25.14 16.41
C TYR A 201 -1.56 -24.12 15.29
N ILE A 202 -0.50 -23.51 14.80
CA ILE A 202 -0.55 -22.41 13.83
C ILE A 202 -0.06 -22.90 12.46
N LYS A 203 -0.75 -22.48 11.40
CA LYS A 203 -0.31 -22.67 10.02
C LYS A 203 0.98 -21.87 9.79
N LYS A 204 1.98 -22.50 9.18
CA LYS A 204 3.28 -21.87 8.92
C LYS A 204 3.25 -20.85 7.78
N GLU A 205 2.36 -21.07 6.82
CA GLU A 205 2.28 -20.23 5.62
C GLU A 205 1.39 -19.01 5.83
N PRO A 206 1.77 -17.84 5.28
CA PRO A 206 0.89 -16.68 5.26
C PRO A 206 -0.34 -16.95 4.39
N ILE A 207 -1.41 -16.18 4.61
CA ILE A 207 -2.55 -16.15 3.71
C ILE A 207 -2.22 -15.20 2.58
N VAL A 208 -2.35 -15.66 1.34
CA VAL A 208 -1.98 -14.91 0.14
C VAL A 208 -3.24 -14.48 -0.61
N TYR A 209 -3.24 -13.21 -1.01
CA TYR A 209 -4.31 -12.59 -1.81
C TYR A 209 -3.76 -12.17 -3.15
N GLU A 210 -4.53 -12.42 -4.21
CA GLU A 210 -4.24 -11.95 -5.56
C GLU A 210 -5.25 -10.87 -5.97
N TRP A 211 -4.76 -9.86 -6.67
CA TRP A 211 -5.62 -8.82 -7.23
C TRP A 211 -6.31 -9.33 -8.48
N VAL A 212 -7.63 -9.52 -8.41
CA VAL A 212 -8.46 -10.06 -9.49
C VAL A 212 -9.69 -9.18 -9.66
N ARG A 213 -9.87 -8.61 -10.84
CA ARG A 213 -11.05 -7.80 -11.20
C ARG A 213 -11.39 -6.70 -10.19
N GLY A 214 -10.36 -5.96 -9.76
CA GLY A 214 -10.52 -4.83 -8.87
C GLY A 214 -10.67 -5.19 -7.39
N ARG A 215 -10.28 -6.40 -6.95
CA ARG A 215 -10.29 -6.83 -5.55
C ARG A 215 -9.14 -7.77 -5.24
N PHE A 216 -8.70 -7.77 -3.98
CA PHE A 216 -7.88 -8.84 -3.44
C PHE A 216 -8.75 -10.05 -3.09
N ILE A 217 -8.42 -11.18 -3.69
CA ILE A 217 -9.09 -12.47 -3.50
C ILE A 217 -8.10 -13.44 -2.89
N GLU A 218 -8.50 -14.14 -1.83
CA GLU A 218 -7.66 -15.16 -1.20
C GLU A 218 -7.33 -16.27 -2.19
N ARG A 219 -6.04 -16.59 -2.30
CA ARG A 219 -5.54 -17.72 -3.09
C ARG A 219 -5.93 -19.02 -2.39
N LYS A 220 -6.58 -19.93 -3.13
CA LYS A 220 -6.94 -21.27 -2.64
C LYS A 220 -5.77 -22.24 -2.74
#